data_46a37d4e01a0e3020ca52397a6d1b0cf
#
_entry.id   46a37d4e01a0e3020ca52397a6d1b0cf
#
_cell.length_a   1.000
_cell.length_b   1.000
_cell.length_c   1.000
_cell.angle_alpha   90.00
_cell.angle_beta   90.00
_cell.angle_gamma   90.00
#
_symmetry.space_group_name_H-M   'P 1'
#
loop_
_entity.id
_entity.type
_entity.pdbx_description
1 polymer ?
#
loop_
_entity_poly.entity_id
_entity_poly.type
_entity_poly.pdbx_seq_one_letter_code
_entity_poly.pdbx_strand_id
1 'polypeptide(L)'
;SNIHNGPRPASGSAEAGVASARDGPRPASGAPPAGMANAQNAGCPLASQPAIRVGLSEVRNLGARAAMITAGQPYRDLEDFARRTRLPVPALEALATAGAFGCFGISRREALWAAGAAATIRPGQLPGTTPGLAAPPLPAMTAAEETFADLWATGTYGTHPIDHIRPALAERGVIETAALKTAGDGTTVMVAGLVTHRQQPGTARGVVFLSLEDETGIANVICPPGVWERHRRLAMEANALVVSGRVESMDGAVSLLATRLRRLRVVAAARSRDFR
;
A
#
# COMPACT_ATOMS: atom_id res chain seq x y z
N SER A 1 45.49 8.07 47.12
CA SER A 1 46.94 8.09 46.96
C SER A 1 47.32 8.32 45.50
N ASN A 2 47.97 9.44 45.29
CA ASN A 2 48.91 9.84 44.26
C ASN A 2 48.40 9.97 42.77
N ILE A 3 48.18 11.21 42.24
CA ILE A 3 49.11 12.31 41.88
C ILE A 3 50.24 11.87 40.96
N HIS A 4 50.20 12.40 39.71
CA HIS A 4 51.28 12.97 38.92
C HIS A 4 50.71 13.40 37.57
N ASN A 5 50.54 14.62 37.17
CA ASN A 5 51.31 15.85 36.95
C ASN A 5 52.16 15.79 35.65
N GLY A 6 51.72 16.49 34.65
CA GLY A 6 52.07 17.35 33.56
C GLY A 6 53.31 16.97 32.67
N PRO A 7 53.67 17.75 31.64
CA PRO A 7 53.40 19.18 31.37
C PRO A 7 53.01 19.54 29.90
N ARG A 8 52.53 20.75 29.72
CA ARG A 8 52.59 21.52 28.46
C ARG A 8 54.02 22.07 28.21
N PRO A 9 54.37 22.36 26.95
CA PRO A 9 54.52 23.73 26.49
C PRO A 9 54.12 23.91 25.01
N ALA A 10 53.89 25.01 24.46
CA ALA A 10 54.21 26.37 24.36
C ALA A 10 53.97 26.83 22.91
N SER A 11 53.18 27.87 22.79
CA SER A 11 53.24 29.05 21.92
C SER A 11 53.97 28.99 20.55
N GLY A 12 53.25 29.48 19.53
CA GLY A 12 53.80 29.95 18.26
C GLY A 12 52.79 30.84 17.55
N SER A 13 52.89 32.11 17.82
CA SER A 13 52.24 33.21 17.12
C SER A 13 52.90 33.44 15.75
N ALA A 14 52.08 33.68 14.71
CA ALA A 14 52.52 34.48 13.56
C ALA A 14 51.28 35.13 12.94
N GLU A 15 51.38 36.42 12.89
CA GLU A 15 50.44 37.41 12.30
C GLU A 15 50.48 37.40 10.77
N ALA A 16 49.46 38.04 10.25
CA ALA A 16 49.40 38.91 9.07
C ALA A 16 48.81 38.38 7.76
N GLY A 17 47.82 39.11 7.32
CA GLY A 17 47.35 39.04 5.95
C GLY A 17 45.93 39.61 5.76
N VAL A 18 45.74 40.91 5.99
CA VAL A 18 44.57 41.67 5.54
C VAL A 18 44.64 41.83 4.03
N ALA A 19 43.62 41.39 3.33
CA ALA A 19 43.33 41.83 1.96
C ALA A 19 41.83 42.03 1.79
N SER A 20 41.49 43.28 1.61
CA SER A 20 40.21 43.91 1.32
C SER A 20 39.73 43.58 -0.11
N ALA A 21 38.41 43.63 -0.23
CA ALA A 21 37.62 44.02 -1.40
C ALA A 21 37.35 43.02 -2.52
N ARG A 22 36.09 42.67 -2.73
CA ARG A 22 35.33 43.28 -3.87
C ARG A 22 33.90 42.82 -3.81
N ASP A 23 33.04 43.81 -3.79
CA ASP A 23 31.60 43.73 -4.14
C ASP A 23 31.42 43.00 -5.47
N GLY A 24 30.62 41.95 -5.44
CA GLY A 24 30.03 41.29 -6.61
C GLY A 24 28.51 41.35 -6.48
N PRO A 25 27.75 41.55 -7.58
CA PRO A 25 26.36 41.91 -7.51
C PRO A 25 25.49 40.72 -7.02
N ARG A 26 24.50 41.03 -6.16
CA ARG A 26 23.38 40.17 -5.77
C ARG A 26 22.69 39.62 -7.02
N PRO A 27 22.45 38.33 -7.15
CA PRO A 27 21.50 37.81 -8.11
C PRO A 27 20.08 38.13 -7.63
N ALA A 28 19.29 38.63 -8.57
CA ALA A 28 17.89 38.96 -8.45
C ALA A 28 17.05 37.75 -7.99
N SER A 29 15.97 38.08 -7.25
CA SER A 29 14.91 37.16 -6.86
C SER A 29 14.37 36.41 -8.08
N GLY A 30 14.77 35.15 -8.23
CA GLY A 30 14.19 34.22 -9.19
C GLY A 30 12.89 33.66 -8.63
N ALA A 31 11.84 33.74 -9.43
CA ALA A 31 10.57 33.09 -9.21
C ALA A 31 10.76 31.59 -8.94
N PRO A 32 9.88 30.95 -8.14
CA PRO A 32 9.98 29.51 -7.91
C PRO A 32 9.79 28.76 -9.24
N PRO A 33 10.56 27.69 -9.50
CA PRO A 33 10.37 26.91 -10.71
C PRO A 33 9.00 26.24 -10.69
N ALA A 34 8.26 26.46 -11.74
CA ALA A 34 7.02 25.78 -12.04
C ALA A 34 7.31 24.27 -12.22
N GLY A 35 6.51 23.44 -11.56
CA GLY A 35 6.33 22.05 -11.97
C GLY A 35 7.44 21.10 -11.53
N MET A 36 7.49 20.72 -10.25
CA MET A 36 7.99 19.41 -9.88
C MET A 36 6.93 18.36 -10.28
N ALA A 37 6.99 17.92 -11.52
CA ALA A 37 6.38 16.67 -11.95
C ALA A 37 6.95 15.55 -11.08
N ASN A 38 6.05 14.79 -10.49
CA ASN A 38 6.30 13.67 -9.60
C ASN A 38 7.37 12.71 -10.20
N ALA A 39 8.58 12.75 -9.68
CA ALA A 39 9.73 11.96 -10.17
C ALA A 39 9.61 10.44 -9.90
N GLN A 40 8.47 9.97 -9.42
CA GLN A 40 8.22 8.55 -9.14
C GLN A 40 7.73 7.74 -10.35
N ASN A 41 7.55 8.36 -11.53
CA ASN A 41 7.16 7.67 -12.76
C ASN A 41 8.26 7.57 -13.84
N ALA A 42 9.49 7.91 -13.51
CA ALA A 42 10.61 7.79 -14.45
C ALA A 42 11.17 6.36 -14.42
N GLY A 43 10.53 5.44 -15.12
CA GLY A 43 11.07 4.08 -15.30
C GLY A 43 10.09 2.99 -15.68
N CYS A 44 8.80 3.28 -15.81
CA CYS A 44 7.83 2.28 -16.26
C CYS A 44 7.58 2.42 -17.77
N PRO A 45 7.76 1.35 -18.59
CA PRO A 45 7.44 1.38 -20.01
C PRO A 45 5.94 1.57 -20.31
N LEU A 46 5.10 1.75 -19.29
CA LEU A 46 3.67 2.07 -19.35
C LEU A 46 3.36 3.57 -19.47
N ALA A 47 4.37 4.44 -19.70
CA ALA A 47 4.21 5.90 -19.77
C ALA A 47 3.28 6.41 -20.89
N SER A 48 2.80 5.52 -21.78
CA SER A 48 1.87 5.84 -22.87
C SER A 48 0.43 5.36 -22.62
N GLN A 49 0.15 4.67 -21.52
CA GLN A 49 -1.21 4.20 -21.23
C GLN A 49 -1.95 5.19 -20.31
N PRO A 50 -3.25 5.44 -20.56
CA PRO A 50 -4.05 6.27 -19.70
C PRO A 50 -4.14 5.66 -18.31
N ALA A 51 -3.80 6.43 -17.27
CA ALA A 51 -3.88 5.99 -15.87
C ALA A 51 -5.25 6.32 -15.28
N ILE A 52 -5.86 5.35 -14.61
CA ILE A 52 -7.07 5.57 -13.81
C ILE A 52 -6.62 6.01 -12.41
N ARG A 53 -7.13 7.15 -11.96
CA ARG A 53 -6.89 7.65 -10.61
C ARG A 53 -8.13 7.45 -9.75
N VAL A 54 -7.98 6.79 -8.60
CA VAL A 54 -9.06 6.60 -7.63
C VAL A 54 -9.49 7.95 -7.06
N GLY A 55 -10.80 8.19 -6.99
CA GLY A 55 -11.36 9.42 -6.45
C GLY A 55 -11.25 9.49 -4.92
N LEU A 56 -11.23 10.71 -4.38
CA LEU A 56 -11.20 10.91 -2.91
C LEU A 56 -12.41 10.32 -2.19
N SER A 57 -13.55 10.19 -2.87
CA SER A 57 -14.77 9.56 -2.31
C SER A 57 -14.57 8.10 -1.90
N GLU A 58 -13.63 7.40 -2.55
CA GLU A 58 -13.33 6.00 -2.28
C GLU A 58 -12.42 5.82 -1.06
N VAL A 59 -11.79 6.91 -0.59
CA VAL A 59 -10.94 6.84 0.60
C VAL A 59 -11.81 6.63 1.83
N ARG A 60 -11.43 5.62 2.61
CA ARG A 60 -12.11 5.26 3.87
C ARG A 60 -12.27 6.48 4.79
N ASN A 61 -13.39 6.56 5.49
CA ASN A 61 -13.73 7.61 6.46
C ASN A 61 -13.90 9.02 5.86
N LEU A 62 -13.85 9.17 4.54
CA LEU A 62 -13.95 10.48 3.88
C LEU A 62 -15.38 10.78 3.44
N GLY A 63 -16.02 9.91 2.67
CA GLY A 63 -17.40 10.07 2.22
C GLY A 63 -17.68 11.44 1.60
N ALA A 64 -18.75 12.10 2.03
CA ALA A 64 -19.15 13.43 1.52
C ALA A 64 -18.11 14.54 1.73
N ARG A 65 -17.12 14.36 2.63
CA ARG A 65 -16.05 15.34 2.85
C ARG A 65 -15.11 15.47 1.65
N ALA A 66 -15.10 14.49 0.73
CA ALA A 66 -14.31 14.55 -0.50
C ALA A 66 -14.64 15.80 -1.34
N ALA A 67 -15.93 16.15 -1.46
CA ALA A 67 -16.37 17.34 -2.20
C ALA A 67 -15.83 18.65 -1.59
N MET A 68 -15.83 18.76 -0.26
CA MET A 68 -15.27 19.91 0.46
C MET A 68 -13.77 20.05 0.22
N ILE A 69 -13.02 18.93 0.23
CA ILE A 69 -11.58 18.92 -0.05
C ILE A 69 -11.33 19.41 -1.47
N THR A 70 -12.08 18.91 -2.45
CA THR A 70 -11.93 19.31 -3.85
C THR A 70 -12.24 20.78 -4.06
N ALA A 71 -13.30 21.31 -3.45
CA ALA A 71 -13.66 22.72 -3.53
C ALA A 71 -12.66 23.65 -2.85
N GLY A 72 -11.92 23.14 -1.86
CA GLY A 72 -10.94 23.91 -1.10
C GLY A 72 -9.55 24.01 -1.75
N GLN A 73 -9.29 23.35 -2.86
CA GLN A 73 -7.98 23.38 -3.54
C GLN A 73 -7.65 24.77 -4.10
N PRO A 74 -6.34 25.10 -4.27
CA PRO A 74 -5.15 24.33 -3.89
C PRO A 74 -4.81 24.46 -2.39
N TYR A 75 -4.07 23.46 -1.88
CA TYR A 75 -3.49 23.47 -0.55
C TYR A 75 -1.96 23.55 -0.65
N ARG A 76 -1.32 24.31 0.25
CA ARG A 76 0.13 24.52 0.24
C ARG A 76 0.91 23.35 0.86
N ASP A 77 0.43 22.85 1.98
CA ASP A 77 1.05 21.82 2.80
C ASP A 77 -0.01 21.12 3.68
N LEU A 78 0.42 20.14 4.48
CA LEU A 78 -0.45 19.40 5.38
C LEU A 78 -1.09 20.29 6.47
N GLU A 79 -0.36 21.30 6.95
CA GLU A 79 -0.87 22.23 7.96
C GLU A 79 -2.01 23.10 7.40
N ASP A 80 -1.81 23.69 6.21
CA ASP A 80 -2.83 24.47 5.50
C ASP A 80 -4.05 23.60 5.18
N PHE A 81 -3.82 22.36 4.71
CA PHE A 81 -4.87 21.38 4.47
C PHE A 81 -5.70 21.12 5.74
N ALA A 82 -5.06 20.76 6.84
CA ALA A 82 -5.73 20.42 8.08
C ALA A 82 -6.51 21.61 8.66
N ARG A 83 -5.91 22.82 8.62
CA ARG A 83 -6.52 24.06 9.09
C ARG A 83 -7.81 24.39 8.35
N ARG A 84 -7.83 24.20 7.04
CA ARG A 84 -8.96 24.57 6.17
C ARG A 84 -10.03 23.49 6.13
N THR A 85 -9.64 22.22 6.20
CA THR A 85 -10.59 21.09 6.11
C THR A 85 -11.14 20.64 7.45
N ARG A 86 -10.41 20.83 8.54
CA ARG A 86 -10.78 20.39 9.91
C ARG A 86 -11.23 18.93 9.96
N LEU A 87 -10.54 18.08 9.23
CA LEU A 87 -10.86 16.66 9.23
C LEU A 87 -10.52 16.01 10.57
N PRO A 88 -11.32 15.03 11.01
CA PRO A 88 -11.00 14.24 12.19
C PRO A 88 -9.81 13.31 11.91
N VAL A 89 -9.11 12.89 12.98
CA VAL A 89 -7.95 11.98 12.90
C VAL A 89 -8.18 10.79 11.97
N PRO A 90 -9.30 10.01 12.06
CA PRO A 90 -9.49 8.85 11.19
C PRO A 90 -9.54 9.17 9.69
N ALA A 91 -9.99 10.37 9.33
CA ALA A 91 -10.02 10.81 7.92
C ALA A 91 -8.62 11.24 7.43
N LEU A 92 -7.85 11.94 8.29
CA LEU A 92 -6.46 12.29 8.00
C LEU A 92 -5.56 11.06 7.89
N GLU A 93 -5.71 10.10 8.79
CA GLU A 93 -5.01 8.82 8.75
C GLU A 93 -5.34 8.03 7.47
N ALA A 94 -6.60 8.01 7.05
CA ALA A 94 -7.00 7.33 5.82
C ALA A 94 -6.41 7.99 4.57
N LEU A 95 -6.39 9.34 4.50
CA LEU A 95 -5.74 10.08 3.44
C LEU A 95 -4.21 9.87 3.42
N ALA A 96 -3.57 9.88 4.59
CA ALA A 96 -2.15 9.61 4.74
C ALA A 96 -1.81 8.20 4.25
N THR A 97 -2.60 7.20 4.67
CA THR A 97 -2.45 5.80 4.26
C THR A 97 -2.65 5.62 2.76
N ALA A 98 -3.61 6.35 2.15
CA ALA A 98 -3.83 6.37 0.70
C ALA A 98 -2.72 7.10 -0.08
N GLY A 99 -1.75 7.73 0.60
CA GLY A 99 -0.70 8.51 -0.07
C GLY A 99 -1.16 9.86 -0.63
N ALA A 100 -2.31 10.36 -0.20
CA ALA A 100 -2.90 11.59 -0.72
C ALA A 100 -2.03 12.85 -0.48
N PHE A 101 -1.14 12.81 0.49
CA PHE A 101 -0.26 13.93 0.85
C PHE A 101 1.12 13.89 0.18
N GLY A 102 1.35 12.93 -0.74
CA GLY A 102 2.58 12.88 -1.53
C GLY A 102 2.82 14.14 -2.38
N CYS A 103 1.76 14.87 -2.75
CA CYS A 103 1.86 16.16 -3.43
C CYS A 103 2.55 17.26 -2.58
N PHE A 104 2.63 17.08 -1.27
CA PHE A 104 3.36 17.97 -0.35
C PHE A 104 4.80 17.52 -0.10
N GLY A 105 5.28 16.49 -0.82
CA GLY A 105 6.63 15.95 -0.65
C GLY A 105 6.85 15.14 0.63
N ILE A 106 5.77 14.72 1.30
CA ILE A 106 5.83 13.88 2.51
C ILE A 106 5.41 12.45 2.20
N SER A 107 6.12 11.48 2.78
CA SER A 107 5.80 10.06 2.64
C SER A 107 4.51 9.69 3.40
N ARG A 108 3.95 8.52 3.08
CA ARG A 108 2.77 7.99 3.79
C ARG A 108 3.00 7.85 5.30
N ARG A 109 4.20 7.41 5.71
CA ARG A 109 4.54 7.26 7.13
C ARG A 109 4.69 8.60 7.85
N GLU A 110 5.32 9.58 7.21
CA GLU A 110 5.40 10.94 7.75
C GLU A 110 4.04 11.59 7.88
N ALA A 111 3.20 11.45 6.85
CA ALA A 111 1.83 11.97 6.88
C ALA A 111 0.97 11.28 7.97
N LEU A 112 1.13 9.96 8.14
CA LEU A 112 0.42 9.20 9.18
C LEU A 112 0.88 9.60 10.58
N TRP A 113 2.20 9.82 10.77
CA TRP A 113 2.75 10.35 12.01
C TRP A 113 2.13 11.71 12.36
N ALA A 114 2.05 12.61 11.38
CA ALA A 114 1.56 13.97 11.56
C ALA A 114 0.03 14.06 11.71
N ALA A 115 -0.74 13.03 11.33
CA ALA A 115 -2.21 13.08 11.27
C ALA A 115 -2.86 13.46 12.61
N GLY A 116 -2.36 12.90 13.71
CA GLY A 116 -2.85 13.23 15.05
C GLY A 116 -2.62 14.70 15.42
N ALA A 117 -1.40 15.21 15.21
CA ALA A 117 -1.06 16.61 15.45
C ALA A 117 -1.84 17.55 14.53
N ALA A 118 -1.94 17.20 13.25
CA ALA A 118 -2.69 17.97 12.25
C ALA A 118 -4.17 18.15 12.64
N ALA A 119 -4.79 17.13 13.22
CA ALA A 119 -6.19 17.21 13.68
C ALA A 119 -6.40 18.18 14.86
N THR A 120 -5.34 18.56 15.57
CA THR A 120 -5.43 19.52 16.70
C THR A 120 -5.33 20.98 16.27
N ILE A 121 -5.02 21.26 15.00
CA ILE A 121 -4.84 22.60 14.47
C ILE A 121 -6.16 23.39 14.54
N ARG A 122 -6.11 24.59 15.13
CA ARG A 122 -7.27 25.45 15.31
C ARG A 122 -7.20 26.67 14.41
N PRO A 123 -8.36 27.27 14.04
CA PRO A 123 -8.39 28.56 13.40
C PRO A 123 -7.70 29.61 14.30
N GLY A 124 -6.88 30.47 13.70
CA GLY A 124 -6.15 31.51 14.42
C GLY A 124 -4.83 31.08 15.06
N GLN A 125 -4.51 29.78 15.08
CA GLN A 125 -3.20 29.30 15.49
C GLN A 125 -2.14 29.74 14.47
N LEU A 126 -1.00 30.22 14.96
CA LEU A 126 0.11 30.63 14.08
C LEU A 126 0.65 29.43 13.30
N PRO A 127 0.88 29.56 11.98
CA PRO A 127 1.52 28.53 11.19
C PRO A 127 2.89 28.15 11.73
N GLY A 128 3.25 26.86 11.65
CA GLY A 128 4.52 26.34 12.12
C GLY A 128 4.64 26.15 13.64
N THR A 129 3.59 26.43 14.42
CA THR A 129 3.63 26.30 15.89
C THR A 129 3.03 24.99 16.41
N THR A 130 2.50 24.11 15.54
CA THR A 130 1.92 22.84 15.94
C THR A 130 3.00 21.80 16.17
N PRO A 131 3.23 21.34 17.43
CA PRO A 131 4.21 20.29 17.68
C PRO A 131 3.77 18.96 17.07
N GLY A 132 4.73 18.16 16.61
CA GLY A 132 4.48 16.82 16.08
C GLY A 132 4.06 16.75 14.61
N LEU A 133 4.02 17.86 13.88
CA LEU A 133 3.81 17.86 12.42
C LEU A 133 5.03 17.35 11.66
N ALA A 134 6.24 17.67 12.13
CA ALA A 134 7.47 17.14 11.56
C ALA A 134 7.71 15.72 12.08
N ALA A 135 7.77 14.76 11.17
CA ALA A 135 8.11 13.39 11.52
C ALA A 135 9.63 13.24 11.71
N PRO A 136 10.08 12.36 12.61
CA PRO A 136 11.48 11.94 12.64
C PRO A 136 11.80 11.15 11.35
N PRO A 137 13.08 10.87 11.05
CA PRO A 137 13.44 9.99 9.95
C PRO A 137 12.78 8.62 10.13
N LEU A 138 11.83 8.29 9.25
CA LEU A 138 11.12 7.02 9.25
C LEU A 138 11.60 6.18 8.07
N PRO A 139 11.75 4.84 8.23
CA PRO A 139 12.08 3.98 7.10
C PRO A 139 10.99 4.04 6.04
N ALA A 140 11.37 3.94 4.76
CA ALA A 140 10.40 3.88 3.67
C ALA A 140 9.49 2.64 3.78
N MET A 141 8.28 2.73 3.24
CA MET A 141 7.42 1.55 3.09
C MET A 141 7.96 0.66 1.98
N THR A 142 7.85 -0.64 2.17
CA THR A 142 8.08 -1.62 1.10
C THR A 142 6.91 -1.61 0.12
N ALA A 143 7.12 -2.09 -1.11
CA ALA A 143 6.04 -2.19 -2.10
C ALA A 143 4.84 -3.03 -1.60
N ALA A 144 5.10 -4.08 -0.82
CA ALA A 144 4.04 -4.87 -0.19
C ALA A 144 3.26 -4.06 0.85
N GLU A 145 3.94 -3.29 1.71
CA GLU A 145 3.27 -2.42 2.69
C GLU A 145 2.43 -1.34 2.00
N GLU A 146 2.90 -0.78 0.89
CA GLU A 146 2.13 0.19 0.10
C GLU A 146 0.87 -0.44 -0.51
N THR A 147 0.98 -1.64 -1.09
CA THR A 147 -0.17 -2.40 -1.60
C THR A 147 -1.22 -2.62 -0.50
N PHE A 148 -0.79 -2.95 0.71
CA PHE A 148 -1.70 -3.15 1.83
C PHE A 148 -2.30 -1.84 2.34
N ALA A 149 -1.53 -0.77 2.33
CA ALA A 149 -2.01 0.56 2.65
C ALA A 149 -3.11 1.00 1.66
N ASP A 150 -2.89 0.79 0.36
CA ASP A 150 -3.87 1.07 -0.68
C ASP A 150 -5.16 0.27 -0.48
N LEU A 151 -5.04 -1.04 -0.31
CA LEU A 151 -6.17 -1.94 -0.08
C LEU A 151 -6.97 -1.54 1.17
N TRP A 152 -6.28 -1.17 2.25
CA TRP A 152 -6.94 -0.72 3.47
C TRP A 152 -7.65 0.62 3.26
N ALA A 153 -7.00 1.58 2.59
CA ALA A 153 -7.49 2.95 2.47
C ALA A 153 -8.60 3.10 1.44
N THR A 154 -8.52 2.38 0.30
CA THR A 154 -9.40 2.58 -0.85
C THR A 154 -10.16 1.31 -1.29
N GLY A 155 -9.78 0.15 -0.77
CA GLY A 155 -10.32 -1.15 -1.21
C GLY A 155 -9.78 -1.62 -2.56
N THR A 156 -8.82 -0.90 -3.15
CA THR A 156 -8.17 -1.22 -4.42
C THR A 156 -6.65 -1.26 -4.26
N TYR A 157 -5.95 -1.82 -5.22
CA TYR A 157 -4.48 -1.90 -5.24
C TYR A 157 -3.95 -1.79 -6.67
N GLY A 158 -2.73 -1.27 -6.83
CA GLY A 158 -2.04 -1.22 -8.12
C GLY A 158 -1.37 -2.55 -8.47
N THR A 159 -0.67 -3.15 -7.50
CA THR A 159 -0.01 -4.45 -7.62
C THR A 159 -0.79 -5.49 -6.81
N HIS A 160 -1.06 -6.66 -7.40
CA HIS A 160 -1.80 -7.71 -6.69
C HIS A 160 -1.01 -8.24 -5.47
N PRO A 161 -1.63 -8.43 -4.29
CA PRO A 161 -0.92 -8.89 -3.09
C PRO A 161 -0.15 -10.21 -3.25
N ILE A 162 -0.61 -11.12 -4.11
CA ILE A 162 0.05 -12.41 -4.38
C ILE A 162 1.37 -12.20 -5.16
N ASP A 163 1.47 -11.19 -6.01
CA ASP A 163 2.67 -10.89 -6.78
C ASP A 163 3.91 -10.71 -5.89
N HIS A 164 3.75 -10.03 -4.75
CA HIS A 164 4.85 -9.84 -3.80
C HIS A 164 5.43 -11.14 -3.20
N ILE A 165 4.68 -12.23 -3.24
CA ILE A 165 5.08 -13.53 -2.71
C ILE A 165 5.17 -14.61 -3.79
N ARG A 166 4.96 -14.25 -5.06
CA ARG A 166 4.99 -15.20 -6.19
C ARG A 166 6.28 -16.00 -6.28
N PRO A 167 7.49 -15.45 -6.14
CA PRO A 167 8.71 -16.25 -6.18
C PRO A 167 8.71 -17.37 -5.13
N ALA A 168 8.32 -17.07 -3.90
CA ALA A 168 8.26 -18.04 -2.81
C ALA A 168 7.16 -19.10 -3.00
N LEU A 169 6.08 -18.76 -3.72
CA LEU A 169 5.04 -19.72 -4.10
C LEU A 169 5.51 -20.63 -5.22
N ALA A 170 6.21 -20.09 -6.23
CA ALA A 170 6.77 -20.86 -7.35
C ALA A 170 7.79 -21.91 -6.86
N GLU A 171 8.68 -21.55 -5.92
CA GLU A 171 9.61 -22.50 -5.28
C GLU A 171 8.92 -23.69 -4.61
N ARG A 172 7.67 -23.52 -4.19
CA ARG A 172 6.84 -24.57 -3.60
C ARG A 172 5.96 -25.32 -4.60
N GLY A 173 6.15 -25.08 -5.90
CA GLY A 173 5.38 -25.68 -6.97
C GLY A 173 3.95 -25.18 -7.10
N VAL A 174 3.67 -23.97 -6.58
CA VAL A 174 2.37 -23.31 -6.76
C VAL A 174 2.38 -22.56 -8.07
N ILE A 175 1.49 -22.93 -8.99
CA ILE A 175 1.37 -22.31 -10.30
C ILE A 175 0.43 -21.09 -10.25
N GLU A 176 0.54 -20.25 -11.27
CA GLU A 176 -0.35 -19.13 -11.52
C GLU A 176 -1.75 -19.61 -11.93
N THR A 177 -2.80 -18.83 -11.62
CA THR A 177 -4.17 -19.19 -12.01
C THR A 177 -4.34 -19.24 -13.53
N ALA A 178 -3.65 -18.38 -14.28
CA ALA A 178 -3.67 -18.42 -15.74
C ALA A 178 -3.11 -19.72 -16.32
N ALA A 179 -2.14 -20.35 -15.64
CA ALA A 179 -1.53 -21.59 -16.08
C ALA A 179 -2.49 -22.80 -16.00
N LEU A 180 -3.59 -22.69 -15.25
CA LEU A 180 -4.65 -23.73 -15.24
C LEU A 180 -5.24 -23.99 -16.63
N LYS A 181 -5.33 -22.95 -17.47
CA LYS A 181 -5.90 -23.06 -18.82
C LYS A 181 -5.06 -23.93 -19.75
N THR A 182 -3.77 -24.03 -19.47
CA THR A 182 -2.81 -24.83 -20.27
C THR A 182 -2.43 -26.15 -19.57
N ALA A 183 -2.82 -26.32 -18.32
CA ALA A 183 -2.63 -27.57 -17.61
C ALA A 183 -3.57 -28.63 -18.20
N GLY A 184 -3.03 -29.84 -18.44
CA GLY A 184 -3.83 -30.94 -18.96
C GLY A 184 -4.92 -31.38 -18.00
N ASP A 185 -6.06 -31.85 -18.56
CA ASP A 185 -7.12 -32.47 -17.77
C ASP A 185 -6.61 -33.61 -16.89
N GLY A 186 -7.10 -33.71 -15.68
CA GLY A 186 -6.65 -34.73 -14.71
C GLY A 186 -5.34 -34.41 -14.00
N THR A 187 -4.58 -33.41 -14.41
CA THR A 187 -3.29 -33.03 -13.80
C THR A 187 -3.50 -32.50 -12.37
N THR A 188 -2.67 -33.00 -11.44
CA THR A 188 -2.68 -32.48 -10.06
C THR A 188 -1.76 -31.27 -9.93
N VAL A 189 -2.31 -30.15 -9.49
CA VAL A 189 -1.59 -28.88 -9.34
C VAL A 189 -1.90 -28.21 -7.99
N MET A 190 -1.12 -27.19 -7.68
CA MET A 190 -1.38 -26.27 -6.58
C MET A 190 -1.53 -24.85 -7.14
N VAL A 191 -2.57 -24.15 -6.72
CA VAL A 191 -2.78 -22.71 -6.98
C VAL A 191 -2.92 -21.97 -5.66
N ALA A 192 -2.59 -20.69 -5.67
CA ALA A 192 -2.79 -19.82 -4.52
C ALA A 192 -3.46 -18.51 -4.96
N GLY A 193 -4.34 -17.99 -4.11
CA GLY A 193 -5.00 -16.73 -4.41
C GLY A 193 -5.79 -16.16 -3.23
N LEU A 194 -6.23 -14.92 -3.41
CA LEU A 194 -7.22 -14.30 -2.53
C LEU A 194 -8.59 -14.92 -2.80
N VAL A 195 -9.35 -15.19 -1.74
CA VAL A 195 -10.70 -15.72 -1.88
C VAL A 195 -11.66 -14.55 -2.11
N THR A 196 -12.11 -14.38 -3.34
CA THR A 196 -13.02 -13.30 -3.74
C THR A 196 -14.49 -13.70 -3.58
N HIS A 197 -14.83 -14.96 -3.82
CA HIS A 197 -16.19 -15.46 -3.72
C HIS A 197 -16.24 -16.85 -3.07
N ARG A 198 -17.31 -17.07 -2.29
CA ARG A 198 -17.70 -18.37 -1.76
C ARG A 198 -19.16 -18.57 -2.05
N GLN A 199 -19.52 -19.65 -2.74
CA GLN A 199 -20.88 -19.98 -3.12
C GLN A 199 -21.22 -21.42 -2.77
N GLN A 200 -22.35 -21.63 -2.11
CA GLN A 200 -22.89 -22.96 -1.84
C GLN A 200 -24.33 -23.01 -2.33
N PRO A 201 -24.55 -23.30 -3.65
CA PRO A 201 -25.90 -23.38 -4.20
C PRO A 201 -26.66 -24.54 -3.55
N GLY A 202 -27.92 -24.31 -3.17
CA GLY A 202 -28.77 -25.35 -2.57
C GLY A 202 -28.96 -26.57 -3.46
N THR A 203 -28.84 -26.40 -4.78
CA THR A 203 -28.94 -27.47 -5.79
C THR A 203 -27.66 -28.29 -5.95
N ALA A 204 -26.52 -27.83 -5.42
CA ALA A 204 -25.20 -28.43 -5.63
C ALA A 204 -24.87 -29.58 -4.66
N ARG A 205 -25.84 -30.13 -3.93
CA ARG A 205 -25.69 -31.29 -3.01
C ARG A 205 -24.49 -31.16 -2.06
N GLY A 206 -24.27 -29.94 -1.52
CA GLY A 206 -23.20 -29.67 -0.56
C GLY A 206 -21.84 -29.33 -1.17
N VAL A 207 -21.72 -29.25 -2.48
CA VAL A 207 -20.51 -28.73 -3.14
C VAL A 207 -20.40 -27.24 -2.92
N VAL A 208 -19.19 -26.76 -2.62
CA VAL A 208 -18.89 -25.34 -2.49
C VAL A 208 -17.97 -24.90 -3.61
N PHE A 209 -18.28 -23.75 -4.19
CA PHE A 209 -17.46 -23.10 -5.21
C PHE A 209 -16.69 -21.94 -4.57
N LEU A 210 -15.39 -21.92 -4.83
CA LEU A 210 -14.51 -20.82 -4.40
C LEU A 210 -13.91 -20.16 -5.65
N SER A 211 -13.85 -18.83 -5.67
CA SER A 211 -13.06 -18.11 -6.66
C SER A 211 -11.78 -17.64 -5.99
N LEU A 212 -10.64 -18.05 -6.53
CA LEU A 212 -9.32 -17.62 -6.09
C LEU A 212 -8.72 -16.67 -7.13
N GLU A 213 -8.33 -15.49 -6.71
CA GLU A 213 -7.72 -14.45 -7.55
C GLU A 213 -6.25 -14.33 -7.22
N ASP A 214 -5.41 -14.35 -8.26
CA ASP A 214 -4.01 -13.95 -8.19
C ASP A 214 -3.71 -12.84 -9.22
N GLU A 215 -2.46 -12.46 -9.39
CA GLU A 215 -2.01 -11.41 -10.32
C GLU A 215 -2.28 -11.73 -11.79
N THR A 216 -2.58 -12.99 -12.13
CA THR A 216 -2.79 -13.45 -13.51
C THR A 216 -4.24 -13.70 -13.86
N GLY A 217 -5.12 -13.78 -12.87
CA GLY A 217 -6.55 -13.97 -13.08
C GLY A 217 -7.30 -14.67 -11.94
N ILE A 218 -8.40 -15.34 -12.31
CA ILE A 218 -9.27 -16.03 -11.36
C ILE A 218 -9.33 -17.51 -11.70
N ALA A 219 -9.11 -18.36 -10.68
CA ALA A 219 -9.34 -19.78 -10.74
C ALA A 219 -10.67 -20.15 -10.08
N ASN A 220 -11.48 -20.96 -10.77
CA ASN A 220 -12.66 -21.58 -10.19
C ASN A 220 -12.29 -22.88 -9.50
N VAL A 221 -12.59 -22.99 -8.21
CA VAL A 221 -12.30 -24.16 -7.39
C VAL A 221 -13.61 -24.83 -7.00
N ILE A 222 -13.73 -26.08 -7.33
CA ILE A 222 -14.83 -26.95 -6.92
C ILE A 222 -14.38 -27.67 -5.64
N CYS A 223 -15.06 -27.44 -4.54
CA CYS A 223 -14.77 -28.06 -3.26
C CYS A 223 -15.82 -29.10 -2.94
N PRO A 224 -15.53 -30.42 -3.08
CA PRO A 224 -16.45 -31.48 -2.75
C PRO A 224 -16.86 -31.48 -1.27
N PRO A 225 -18.03 -32.02 -0.90
CA PRO A 225 -18.52 -31.99 0.48
C PRO A 225 -17.52 -32.52 1.49
N GLY A 226 -16.84 -33.66 1.22
CA GLY A 226 -15.87 -34.24 2.13
C GLY A 226 -14.61 -33.39 2.32
N VAL A 227 -14.19 -32.62 1.32
CA VAL A 227 -13.07 -31.67 1.44
C VAL A 227 -13.53 -30.42 2.20
N TRP A 228 -14.73 -29.94 1.89
CA TRP A 228 -15.33 -28.80 2.56
C TRP A 228 -15.49 -29.05 4.06
N GLU A 229 -16.11 -30.14 4.46
CA GLU A 229 -16.31 -30.47 5.88
C GLU A 229 -14.99 -30.55 6.65
N ARG A 230 -13.96 -31.16 6.06
CA ARG A 230 -12.62 -31.28 6.67
C ARG A 230 -11.94 -29.93 6.86
N HIS A 231 -12.18 -28.98 5.99
CA HIS A 231 -11.50 -27.68 5.97
C HIS A 231 -12.43 -26.49 6.21
N ARG A 232 -13.69 -26.73 6.62
CA ARG A 232 -14.75 -25.74 6.69
C ARG A 232 -14.33 -24.46 7.43
N ARG A 233 -13.83 -24.59 8.65
CA ARG A 233 -13.41 -23.45 9.46
C ARG A 233 -12.33 -22.63 8.75
N LEU A 234 -11.30 -23.30 8.26
CA LEU A 234 -10.22 -22.67 7.51
C LEU A 234 -10.74 -21.95 6.26
N ALA A 235 -11.58 -22.63 5.48
CA ALA A 235 -12.11 -22.09 4.23
C ALA A 235 -13.05 -20.89 4.44
N MET A 236 -13.78 -20.85 5.56
CA MET A 236 -14.66 -19.73 5.91
C MET A 236 -13.89 -18.52 6.43
N GLU A 237 -12.83 -18.73 7.20
CA GLU A 237 -12.08 -17.63 7.84
C GLU A 237 -10.94 -17.07 6.99
N ALA A 238 -10.39 -17.88 6.07
CA ALA A 238 -9.20 -17.47 5.33
C ALA A 238 -9.52 -16.52 4.17
N ASN A 239 -8.85 -15.37 4.13
CA ASN A 239 -8.94 -14.43 3.01
C ASN A 239 -8.06 -14.85 1.82
N ALA A 240 -7.09 -15.75 2.03
CA ALA A 240 -6.24 -16.31 1.00
C ALA A 240 -5.98 -17.79 1.27
N LEU A 241 -5.96 -18.57 0.22
CA LEU A 241 -5.78 -20.03 0.28
C LEU A 241 -4.71 -20.50 -0.71
N VAL A 242 -4.04 -21.60 -0.35
CA VAL A 242 -3.38 -22.51 -1.29
C VAL A 242 -4.27 -23.72 -1.43
N VAL A 243 -4.65 -24.04 -2.65
CA VAL A 243 -5.50 -25.20 -2.98
C VAL A 243 -4.71 -26.18 -3.81
N SER A 244 -4.65 -27.42 -3.35
CA SER A 244 -4.19 -28.57 -4.16
C SER A 244 -5.41 -29.26 -4.73
N GLY A 245 -5.34 -29.64 -6.00
CA GLY A 245 -6.48 -30.27 -6.65
C GLY A 245 -6.11 -30.83 -8.02
N ARG A 246 -7.10 -31.46 -8.64
CA ARG A 246 -7.00 -31.97 -9.99
C ARG A 246 -7.68 -30.99 -10.96
N VAL A 247 -7.04 -30.69 -12.06
CA VAL A 247 -7.62 -29.89 -13.13
C VAL A 247 -8.76 -30.66 -13.79
N GLU A 248 -9.91 -30.03 -13.95
CA GLU A 248 -11.05 -30.55 -14.69
C GLU A 248 -11.39 -29.55 -15.80
N SER A 249 -11.40 -30.04 -17.02
CA SER A 249 -11.78 -29.27 -18.21
C SER A 249 -13.07 -29.85 -18.79
N MET A 250 -14.13 -29.03 -18.79
CA MET A 250 -15.42 -29.43 -19.36
C MET A 250 -15.99 -28.28 -20.19
N ASP A 251 -16.33 -28.55 -21.44
CA ASP A 251 -16.95 -27.58 -22.36
C ASP A 251 -16.18 -26.23 -22.46
N GLY A 252 -14.84 -26.29 -22.43
CA GLY A 252 -13.99 -25.11 -22.49
C GLY A 252 -13.84 -24.35 -21.16
N ALA A 253 -14.54 -24.75 -20.11
CA ALA A 253 -14.36 -24.21 -18.76
C ALA A 253 -13.32 -25.06 -18.01
N VAL A 254 -12.34 -24.39 -17.39
CA VAL A 254 -11.32 -25.03 -16.57
C VAL A 254 -11.60 -24.72 -15.11
N SER A 255 -11.65 -25.78 -14.29
CA SER A 255 -11.85 -25.71 -12.86
C SER A 255 -10.83 -26.55 -12.12
N LEU A 256 -10.59 -26.27 -10.85
CA LEU A 256 -9.74 -27.07 -9.98
C LEU A 256 -10.61 -27.85 -8.98
N LEU A 257 -10.69 -29.16 -9.13
CA LEU A 257 -11.35 -30.03 -8.15
C LEU A 257 -10.45 -30.16 -6.92
N ALA A 258 -10.82 -29.49 -5.84
CA ALA A 258 -10.00 -29.44 -4.64
C ALA A 258 -9.87 -30.80 -3.94
N THR A 259 -8.66 -31.11 -3.51
CA THR A 259 -8.35 -32.25 -2.64
C THR A 259 -7.87 -31.81 -1.26
N ARG A 260 -7.25 -30.63 -1.18
CA ARG A 260 -6.72 -30.05 0.06
C ARG A 260 -6.73 -28.52 0.04
N LEU A 261 -7.07 -27.92 1.17
CA LEU A 261 -6.99 -26.48 1.40
C LEU A 261 -5.96 -26.18 2.48
N ARG A 262 -5.17 -25.12 2.29
CA ARG A 262 -4.24 -24.59 3.29
C ARG A 262 -4.41 -23.07 3.37
N ARG A 263 -4.26 -22.50 4.57
CA ARG A 263 -4.24 -21.05 4.72
C ARG A 263 -2.97 -20.47 4.10
N LEU A 264 -3.13 -19.49 3.24
CA LEU A 264 -2.04 -18.63 2.81
C LEU A 264 -2.05 -17.39 3.73
N ARG A 265 -0.94 -17.13 4.39
CA ARG A 265 -0.79 -15.91 5.19
C ARG A 265 -0.34 -14.78 4.26
N VAL A 266 -1.28 -13.97 3.87
CA VAL A 266 -1.05 -12.69 3.20
C VAL A 266 -1.41 -11.62 4.22
N VAL A 267 -0.57 -10.59 4.37
CA VAL A 267 -0.73 -9.57 5.42
C VAL A 267 -2.02 -8.73 5.23
N ALA A 268 -2.65 -8.78 4.05
CA ALA A 268 -3.88 -8.04 3.77
C ALA A 268 -5.15 -8.87 3.95
N ALA A 269 -6.13 -8.25 4.57
CA ALA A 269 -7.50 -8.74 4.63
C ALA A 269 -8.33 -8.16 3.47
N ALA A 270 -8.26 -8.76 2.30
CA ALA A 270 -9.30 -8.56 1.31
C ALA A 270 -10.61 -9.19 1.87
N ARG A 271 -11.71 -8.45 1.86
CA ARG A 271 -13.02 -9.01 2.22
C ARG A 271 -13.55 -9.79 1.03
N SER A 272 -13.84 -11.08 1.22
CA SER A 272 -14.55 -11.84 0.19
C SER A 272 -16.02 -11.43 0.14
N ARG A 273 -16.60 -11.52 -1.05
CA ARG A 273 -18.04 -11.38 -1.26
C ARG A 273 -18.66 -12.77 -1.15
N ASP A 274 -19.31 -13.02 -0.03
CA ASP A 274 -20.03 -14.28 0.19
C ASP A 274 -21.49 -14.06 -0.16
N PHE A 275 -22.00 -14.80 -1.14
CA PHE A 275 -23.40 -14.88 -1.42
C PHE A 275 -23.96 -16.10 -0.68
N ARG A 276 -24.98 -15.84 0.14
CA ARG A 276 -25.77 -16.91 0.80
C ARG A 276 -26.85 -17.43 -0.12
#